data_585b75009eb9e8b68dbc5b02a8e047e9
#
_entry.id   585b75009eb9e8b68dbc5b02a8e047e9
#
_cell.length_a   1.000
_cell.length_b   1.000
_cell.length_c   1.000
_cell.angle_alpha   90.00
_cell.angle_beta   90.00
_cell.angle_gamma   90.00
#
_symmetry.space_group_name_H-M   'P 1'
#
loop_
_entity.id
_entity.type
_entity.pdbx_description
1 polymer ?
#
loop_
_entity_poly.entity_id
_entity_poly.type
_entity_poly.pdbx_seq_one_letter_code
_entity_poly.pdbx_strand_id
1 'polypeptide(L)' 'MVLLTAIPQGFLDDLPEEDQQAIREILGKRVLLNEYDDAGRAELEFRDHEGTLHYLYVAPEFIITAY' A
#
# COMPACT_ATOMS: atom_id res chain seq x y z
N MET A 1 2.49 9.83 -7.55
CA MET A 1 3.09 9.02 -6.47
C MET A 1 2.53 9.47 -5.13
N VAL A 2 2.38 8.54 -4.22
CA VAL A 2 1.94 8.82 -2.86
C VAL A 2 2.83 8.08 -1.88
N LEU A 3 2.78 8.48 -0.59
CA LEU A 3 3.42 7.76 0.50
C LEU A 3 2.33 7.09 1.34
N LEU A 4 2.54 5.82 1.67
CA LEU A 4 1.73 5.15 2.67
C LEU A 4 2.26 5.60 4.04
N THR A 5 1.43 6.28 4.83
CA THR A 5 1.87 6.89 6.09
C THR A 5 1.64 6.00 7.31
N ALA A 6 0.70 5.07 7.21
CA ALA A 6 0.39 4.14 8.29
C ALA A 6 -0.31 2.91 7.72
N ILE A 7 -0.29 1.82 8.47
CA ILE A 7 -0.99 0.59 8.12
C ILE A 7 -2.15 0.45 9.11
N PRO A 8 -3.40 0.30 8.62
CA PRO A 8 -4.54 0.13 9.52
C PRO A 8 -4.36 -1.06 10.46
N GLN A 9 -4.80 -0.92 11.71
CA GLN A 9 -4.72 -1.98 12.69
C GLN A 9 -5.47 -3.23 12.18
N GLY A 10 -4.86 -4.39 12.31
CA GLY A 10 -5.44 -5.66 11.89
C GLY A 10 -5.38 -5.93 10.39
N PHE A 11 -4.96 -4.94 9.59
CA PHE A 11 -4.95 -5.05 8.14
C PHE A 11 -4.08 -6.21 7.64
N LEU A 12 -2.96 -6.45 8.29
CA LEU A 12 -2.00 -7.48 7.86
C LEU A 12 -2.34 -8.89 8.34
N ASP A 13 -3.25 -9.02 9.30
CA ASP A 13 -3.43 -10.27 10.04
C ASP A 13 -3.81 -11.46 9.16
N ASP A 14 -4.60 -11.23 8.11
CA ASP A 14 -5.08 -12.29 7.23
C ASP A 14 -4.26 -12.46 5.96
N LEU A 15 -3.15 -11.75 5.84
CA LEU A 15 -2.30 -11.80 4.65
C LEU A 15 -1.16 -12.81 4.83
N PRO A 16 -0.69 -13.43 3.72
CA PRO A 16 0.54 -14.22 3.75
C PRO A 16 1.71 -13.38 4.26
N GLU A 17 2.69 -14.02 4.88
CA GLU A 17 3.82 -13.32 5.49
C GLU A 17 4.62 -12.48 4.48
N GLU A 18 4.84 -13.00 3.26
CA GLU A 18 5.54 -12.25 2.23
C GLU A 18 4.80 -10.97 1.86
N ASP A 19 3.46 -10.98 1.84
CA ASP A 19 2.67 -9.79 1.58
C ASP A 19 2.76 -8.80 2.73
N GLN A 20 2.71 -9.30 3.96
CA GLN A 20 2.87 -8.45 5.15
C GLN A 20 4.22 -7.74 5.12
N GLN A 21 5.28 -8.47 4.81
CA GLN A 21 6.62 -7.89 4.76
C GLN A 21 6.75 -6.87 3.65
N ALA A 22 6.22 -7.17 2.45
CA ALA A 22 6.25 -6.25 1.33
C ALA A 22 5.55 -4.93 1.67
N ILE A 23 4.40 -4.98 2.35
CA ILE A 23 3.67 -3.79 2.76
C ILE A 23 4.46 -2.98 3.80
N ARG A 24 5.07 -3.65 4.78
CA ARG A 24 5.91 -2.96 5.77
C ARG A 24 7.10 -2.26 5.13
N GLU A 25 7.68 -2.87 4.11
CA GLU A 25 8.83 -2.30 3.42
C GLU A 25 8.51 -1.02 2.66
N ILE A 26 7.28 -0.85 2.19
CA ILE A 26 6.90 0.35 1.45
C ILE A 26 6.39 1.48 2.34
N LEU A 27 6.22 1.25 3.63
CA LEU A 27 5.78 2.27 4.56
C LEU A 27 6.76 3.45 4.55
N GLY A 28 6.25 4.65 4.26
CA GLY A 28 7.08 5.84 4.14
C GLY A 28 7.82 5.98 2.82
N LYS A 29 7.62 5.06 1.87
CA LYS A 29 8.25 5.13 0.55
C LYS A 29 7.21 5.51 -0.51
N ARG A 30 7.70 6.03 -1.63
CA ARG A 30 6.83 6.41 -2.74
C ARG A 30 6.29 5.18 -3.44
N VAL A 31 4.98 5.15 -3.64
CA VAL A 31 4.29 4.09 -4.39
C VAL A 31 3.34 4.73 -5.40
N LEU A 32 3.00 3.97 -6.43
CA LEU A 32 2.12 4.43 -7.47
C LEU A 32 0.66 4.34 -7.00
N LEU A 33 -0.08 5.43 -7.14
CA LEU A 33 -1.53 5.45 -6.97
C LEU A 33 -2.16 5.28 -8.35
N ASN A 34 -2.86 4.18 -8.59
CA ASN A 34 -3.49 3.91 -9.88
C ASN A 34 -4.86 4.61 -9.99
N GLU A 35 -5.74 4.31 -9.03
CA GLU A 35 -7.10 4.83 -9.06
C GLU A 35 -7.76 4.65 -7.69
N TYR A 36 -8.94 5.22 -7.54
CA TYR A 36 -9.81 4.97 -6.38
C TYR A 36 -10.90 3.99 -6.80
N ASP A 37 -11.20 3.01 -5.95
CA ASP A 37 -12.28 2.07 -6.23
C ASP A 37 -13.65 2.67 -5.89
N ASP A 38 -14.72 1.89 -6.10
CA ASP A 38 -16.09 2.35 -5.86
C ASP A 38 -16.36 2.66 -4.39
N ALA A 39 -15.60 2.09 -3.48
CA ALA A 39 -15.71 2.36 -2.04
C ALA A 39 -14.85 3.56 -1.61
N GLY A 40 -14.15 4.21 -2.55
CA GLY A 40 -13.29 5.34 -2.26
C GLY A 40 -11.90 4.95 -1.73
N ARG A 41 -11.53 3.68 -1.81
CA ARG A 41 -10.20 3.24 -1.40
C ARG A 41 -9.19 3.48 -2.52
N ALA A 42 -7.98 3.87 -2.15
CA ALA A 42 -6.90 4.08 -3.09
C ALA A 42 -6.24 2.74 -3.44
N GLU A 43 -6.09 2.48 -4.74
CA GLU A 43 -5.34 1.31 -5.21
C GLU A 43 -3.88 1.70 -5.40
N LEU A 44 -3.02 1.10 -4.60
CA LEU A 44 -1.58 1.32 -4.65
C LEU A 44 -0.92 0.14 -5.36
N GLU A 45 0.08 0.45 -6.18
CA GLU A 45 0.85 -0.56 -6.90
C GLU A 45 2.32 -0.39 -6.54
N PHE A 46 2.98 -1.49 -6.20
CA PHE A 46 4.40 -1.48 -5.85
C PHE A 46 5.02 -2.86 -6.06
N ARG A 47 6.36 -2.88 -6.12
CA ARG A 47 7.11 -4.13 -6.20
C ARG A 47 7.89 -4.33 -4.92
N ASP A 48 8.01 -5.59 -4.49
CA ASP A 48 8.83 -5.94 -3.34
C ASP A 48 10.31 -6.04 -3.75
N HIS A 49 11.19 -6.40 -2.81
CA HIS A 49 12.62 -6.50 -3.06
C HIS A 49 12.99 -7.60 -4.06
N GLU A 50 12.09 -8.55 -4.30
CA GLU A 50 12.29 -9.62 -5.29
C GLU A 50 11.72 -9.24 -6.66
N GLY A 51 11.10 -8.06 -6.78
CA GLY A 51 10.49 -7.60 -8.01
C GLY A 51 9.06 -8.09 -8.22
N THR A 52 8.46 -8.75 -7.23
CA THR A 52 7.07 -9.21 -7.31
C THR A 52 6.13 -8.03 -7.18
N LEU A 53 5.15 -7.96 -8.09
CA LEU A 53 4.17 -6.88 -8.11
C LEU A 53 3.06 -7.12 -7.10
N HIS A 54 2.74 -6.08 -6.35
CA HIS A 54 1.67 -6.10 -5.35
C HIS A 54 0.68 -4.97 -5.57
N TYR A 55 -0.58 -5.22 -5.21
CA TYR A 55 -1.63 -4.21 -5.17
C TYR A 55 -2.21 -4.13 -3.77
N LEU A 56 -2.48 -2.90 -3.31
CA LEU A 56 -2.98 -2.67 -1.96
C LEU A 56 -4.09 -1.64 -2.01
N TYR A 57 -5.21 -1.91 -1.34
CA TYR A 57 -6.33 -0.98 -1.25
C TYR A 57 -6.39 -0.40 0.16
N VAL A 58 -6.27 0.92 0.28
CA VAL A 58 -6.29 1.60 1.58
C VAL A 58 -7.22 2.81 1.53
N ALA A 59 -7.78 3.17 2.69
CA ALA A 59 -8.53 4.41 2.81
C ALA A 59 -7.59 5.61 2.56
N PRO A 60 -8.07 6.69 1.93
CA PRO A 60 -7.22 7.84 1.59
C PRO A 60 -6.51 8.48 2.79
N GLU A 61 -7.06 8.32 4.00
CA GLU A 61 -6.44 8.87 5.22
C GLU A 61 -5.07 8.27 5.54
N PHE A 62 -4.74 7.12 4.93
CA PHE A 62 -3.46 6.44 5.16
C PHE A 62 -2.39 6.79 4.13
N ILE A 63 -2.69 7.70 3.20
CA ILE A 63 -1.73 8.14 2.18
C ILE A 63 -1.66 9.66 2.13
N ILE A 64 -0.50 10.16 1.67
CA ILE A 64 -0.30 11.57 1.37
C ILE A 64 0.36 11.71 0.00
N THR A 65 0.16 12.85 -0.65
CA THR A 65 0.81 13.14 -1.93
C THR A 65 2.32 13.20 -1.75
N ALA A 66 3.04 12.55 -2.65
CA ALA A 66 4.51 12.60 -2.71
C ALA A 66 4.94 13.25 -4.01
N TYR A 67 5.93 14.11 -3.93
CA TYR A 67 6.50 14.80 -5.09
C TYR A 67 7.85 14.23 -5.49
#